data_17af647188c0210521583e1f4e4f9f7e
#
_entry.id   17af647188c0210521583e1f4e4f9f7e
#
_cell.length_a   1.000
_cell.length_b   1.000
_cell.length_c   1.000
_cell.angle_alpha   90.00
_cell.angle_beta   90.00
_cell.angle_gamma   90.00
#
_symmetry.space_group_name_H-M   'P 1'
#
loop_
_entity.id
_entity.type
_entity.pdbx_description
1 polymer ?
#
loop_
_entity_poly.entity_id
_entity_poly.type
_entity_poly.pdbx_seq_one_letter_code
_entity_poly.pdbx_strand_id
1 'polypeptide(L)' 'MELFHKMISGSLGIPERQIASTLHLLGEGATIPFISRYRKEATGGLDEVQIEQIKEQHDKLCDIAKRCLLYTSPSPRDCS' A
#
# COMPACT_ATOMS: atom_id res chain seq x y z
N MET A 1 1.07 4.41 10.38
CA MET A 1 0.95 4.33 8.94
C MET A 1 0.10 5.40 8.31
N GLU A 2 -0.49 6.23 9.12
CA GLU A 2 -1.26 7.33 8.57
C GLU A 2 -0.39 8.23 7.70
N LEU A 3 0.87 8.36 8.08
CA LEU A 3 1.78 9.19 7.30
C LEU A 3 1.92 8.65 5.88
N PHE A 4 2.03 7.33 5.75
CA PHE A 4 2.13 6.71 4.43
C PHE A 4 0.85 6.95 3.64
N HIS A 5 -0.29 6.82 4.28
CA HIS A 5 -1.56 7.06 3.60
C HIS A 5 -1.63 8.49 3.08
N LYS A 6 -1.19 9.42 3.90
CA LYS A 6 -1.22 10.81 3.50
C LYS A 6 -0.29 11.08 2.33
N MET A 7 0.90 10.51 2.37
CA MET A 7 1.85 10.70 1.29
C MET A 7 1.35 10.10 -0.02
N ILE A 8 0.79 8.91 0.05
CA ILE A 8 0.27 8.25 -1.13
C ILE A 8 -0.93 9.02 -1.67
N SER A 9 -1.77 9.51 -0.75
CA SER A 9 -2.93 10.28 -1.14
C SER A 9 -2.53 11.51 -1.94
N GLY A 10 -1.52 12.21 -1.47
CA GLY A 10 -1.05 13.39 -2.17
C GLY A 10 -0.39 13.07 -3.50
N SER A 11 0.25 11.92 -3.56
CA SER A 11 0.95 11.53 -4.79
C SER A 11 0.00 11.07 -5.88
N LEU A 12 -1.01 10.31 -5.50
CA LEU A 12 -1.93 9.74 -6.47
C LEU A 12 -3.24 10.49 -6.61
N GLY A 13 -3.50 11.42 -5.70
CA GLY A 13 -4.77 12.14 -5.75
C GLY A 13 -5.94 11.30 -5.29
N ILE A 14 -5.70 10.30 -4.47
CA ILE A 14 -6.73 9.40 -3.98
C ILE A 14 -6.95 9.68 -2.49
N PRO A 15 -8.20 9.76 -2.04
CA PRO A 15 -8.46 10.03 -0.62
C PRO A 15 -7.82 8.99 0.29
N GLU A 16 -7.37 9.45 1.44
CA GLU A 16 -6.69 8.56 2.38
C GLU A 16 -7.57 7.38 2.77
N ARG A 17 -8.87 7.62 2.90
CA ARG A 17 -9.77 6.53 3.29
C ARG A 17 -9.75 5.40 2.27
N GLN A 18 -9.72 5.75 0.99
CA GLN A 18 -9.67 4.73 -0.04
C GLN A 18 -8.34 3.99 -0.03
N ILE A 19 -7.27 4.73 0.22
CA ILE A 19 -5.96 4.11 0.30
C ILE A 19 -5.89 3.16 1.49
N ALA A 20 -6.43 3.58 2.62
CA ALA A 20 -6.43 2.73 3.81
C ALA A 20 -7.22 1.45 3.57
N SER A 21 -8.39 1.57 2.94
CA SER A 21 -9.19 0.39 2.64
C SER A 21 -8.45 -0.55 1.71
N THR A 22 -7.83 0.00 0.69
CA THR A 22 -7.09 -0.81 -0.27
C THR A 22 -5.95 -1.54 0.39
N LEU A 23 -5.17 -0.84 1.20
CA LEU A 23 -4.05 -1.46 1.88
C LEU A 23 -4.52 -2.51 2.89
N HIS A 24 -5.65 -2.26 3.52
CA HIS A 24 -6.20 -3.22 4.46
C HIS A 24 -6.53 -4.54 3.74
N LEU A 25 -7.18 -4.43 2.59
CA LEU A 25 -7.52 -5.61 1.82
C LEU A 25 -6.27 -6.34 1.35
N LEU A 26 -5.28 -5.60 0.89
CA LEU A 26 -4.03 -6.21 0.44
C LEU A 26 -3.34 -6.93 1.60
N GLY A 27 -3.44 -6.34 2.79
CA GLY A 27 -2.84 -6.96 3.96
C GLY A 27 -3.54 -8.24 4.39
N GLU A 28 -4.81 -8.39 4.00
CA GLU A 28 -5.54 -9.60 4.32
C GLU A 28 -5.27 -10.73 3.35
N GLY A 29 -4.51 -10.43 2.32
CA GLY A 29 -4.19 -11.46 1.34
C GLY A 29 -4.92 -11.30 0.02
N ALA A 30 -5.71 -10.27 -0.13
CA ALA A 30 -6.39 -10.04 -1.38
C ALA A 30 -5.40 -9.61 -2.45
N THR A 31 -5.65 -10.03 -3.68
CA THR A 31 -4.78 -9.66 -4.79
C THR A 31 -5.35 -8.43 -5.47
N ILE A 32 -4.51 -7.78 -6.25
CA ILE A 32 -4.93 -6.57 -6.95
C ILE A 32 -6.11 -6.83 -7.88
N PRO A 33 -6.07 -7.85 -8.76
CA PRO A 33 -7.21 -8.12 -9.62
C PRO A 33 -8.46 -8.53 -8.83
N PHE A 34 -8.28 -9.20 -7.71
CA PHE A 34 -9.42 -9.58 -6.88
C PHE A 34 -10.11 -8.35 -6.33
N ILE A 35 -9.34 -7.40 -5.82
CA ILE A 35 -9.90 -6.18 -5.26
C ILE A 35 -10.61 -5.37 -6.34
N SER A 36 -9.98 -5.22 -7.48
CA SER A 36 -10.56 -4.40 -8.54
C SER A 36 -11.83 -5.02 -9.10
N ARG A 37 -11.98 -6.33 -8.93
CA ARG A 37 -13.15 -7.02 -9.45
C ARG A 37 -14.24 -7.20 -8.41
N TYR A 38 -13.87 -7.69 -7.24
CA TYR A 38 -14.85 -8.06 -6.23
C TYR A 38 -14.92 -7.12 -5.05
N ARG A 39 -13.91 -6.31 -4.84
CA ARG A 39 -13.90 -5.35 -3.74
C ARG A 39 -13.76 -3.92 -4.23
N LYS A 40 -14.22 -3.67 -5.42
CA LYS A 40 -14.10 -2.33 -5.98
C LYS A 40 -14.83 -1.31 -5.13
N GLU A 41 -16.00 -1.68 -4.63
CA GLU A 41 -16.77 -0.77 -3.80
C GLU A 41 -16.07 -0.45 -2.49
N ALA A 42 -15.35 -1.43 -1.96
CA ALA A 42 -14.63 -1.22 -0.71
C ALA A 42 -13.51 -0.21 -0.88
N THR A 43 -12.95 -0.12 -2.08
CA THR A 43 -11.88 0.82 -2.35
C THR A 43 -12.38 2.13 -2.94
N GLY A 44 -13.70 2.27 -3.08
CA GLY A 44 -14.23 3.52 -3.61
C GLY A 44 -14.21 3.59 -5.13
N GLY A 45 -14.13 2.45 -5.80
CA GLY A 45 -14.17 2.43 -7.26
C GLY A 45 -12.80 2.52 -7.91
N LEU A 46 -11.75 2.13 -7.20
CA LEU A 46 -10.42 2.17 -7.77
C LEU A 46 -10.21 1.08 -8.80
N ASP A 47 -9.43 1.42 -9.83
CA ASP A 47 -9.09 0.47 -10.87
C ASP A 47 -7.92 -0.38 -10.44
N GLU A 48 -7.69 -1.42 -11.23
CA GLU A 48 -6.55 -2.29 -10.99
C GLU A 48 -5.25 -1.49 -10.98
N VAL A 49 -5.13 -0.57 -11.92
CA VAL A 49 -3.92 0.25 -12.01
C VAL A 49 -3.75 1.10 -10.77
N GLN A 50 -4.83 1.70 -10.31
CA GLN A 50 -4.76 2.55 -9.13
C GLN A 50 -4.40 1.74 -7.89
N ILE A 51 -4.98 0.57 -7.75
CA ILE A 51 -4.68 -0.30 -6.61
C ILE A 51 -3.21 -0.72 -6.66
N GLU A 52 -2.73 -1.02 -7.85
CA GLU A 52 -1.33 -1.41 -8.02
C GLU A 52 -0.40 -0.27 -7.62
N GLN A 53 -0.75 0.95 -8.01
CA GLN A 53 0.06 2.11 -7.66
C GLN A 53 0.08 2.32 -6.15
N ILE A 54 -1.04 2.14 -5.50
CA ILE A 54 -1.09 2.28 -4.05
C ILE A 54 -0.18 1.26 -3.39
N LYS A 55 -0.25 0.03 -3.84
CA LYS A 55 0.59 -1.02 -3.27
C LYS A 55 2.07 -0.72 -3.51
N GLU A 56 2.38 -0.29 -4.71
CA GLU A 56 3.76 0.02 -5.07
C GLU A 56 4.30 1.17 -4.22
N GLN A 57 3.53 2.23 -4.08
CA GLN A 57 3.94 3.36 -3.28
C GLN A 57 4.14 2.95 -1.82
N HIS A 58 3.22 2.16 -1.31
CA HIS A 58 3.30 1.73 0.06
C HIS A 58 4.56 0.88 0.29
N ASP A 59 4.83 -0.04 -0.63
CA ASP A 59 6.02 -0.87 -0.53
C ASP A 59 7.27 -0.02 -0.55
N LYS A 60 7.30 0.96 -1.43
CA LYS A 60 8.45 1.84 -1.55
C LYS A 60 8.67 2.62 -0.25
N LEU A 61 7.61 3.15 0.32
CA LEU A 61 7.72 3.91 1.55
C LEU A 61 8.17 3.03 2.71
N CYS A 62 7.66 1.82 2.76
CA CYS A 62 8.07 0.89 3.81
C CYS A 62 9.55 0.56 3.69
N ASP A 63 10.01 0.39 2.46
CA ASP A 63 11.42 0.06 2.24
C ASP A 63 12.29 1.23 2.67
N ILE A 64 11.90 2.44 2.32
CA ILE A 64 12.65 3.62 2.70
C ILE A 64 12.68 3.77 4.22
N ALA A 65 11.55 3.52 4.86
CA ALA A 65 11.49 3.62 6.31
C ALA A 65 12.42 2.62 6.97
N LYS A 66 12.48 1.43 6.43
CA LYS A 66 13.38 0.41 6.97
C LYS A 66 14.82 0.85 6.85
N ARG A 67 15.17 1.40 5.72
CA ARG A 67 16.55 1.85 5.52
C ARG A 67 16.92 2.98 6.46
N CYS A 68 15.97 3.85 6.69
CA CYS A 68 16.22 4.92 7.61
C CYS A 68 16.50 4.45 9.00
N LEU A 69 15.79 3.40 9.38
CA LEU A 69 16.01 2.95 10.70
C LEU A 69 17.08 2.06 10.85
N LEU A 70 17.62 1.65 9.97
CA LEU A 70 18.42 0.83 9.98
C LEU A 70 19.45 0.50 10.62
N TYR A 71 20.00 0.83 10.57
CA TYR A 71 21.15 0.54 11.01
C TYR A 71 21.11 -0.66 11.73
N THR A 72 20.36 -1.11 12.02
CA THR A 72 20.39 -2.13 12.77
C THR A 72 20.26 -3.30 12.14
N SER A 73 20.13 -3.76 11.65
CA SER A 73 19.98 -4.80 11.28
C SER A 73 20.07 -5.70 10.77
N PRO A 74 20.08 -6.32 10.76
CA PRO A 74 20.36 -7.24 10.39
C PRO A 74 19.76 -8.25 9.84
N SER A 75 19.41 -8.61 9.68
CA SER A 75 18.93 -9.52 9.30
C SER A 75 18.72 -9.96 8.26
N PRO A 76 18.71 -10.51 7.92
CA PRO A 76 18.68 -10.91 6.96
C PRO A 76 17.79 -11.47 6.16
N ARG A 77 17.57 -11.74 6.05
CA ARG A 77 17.03 -12.17 5.31
C ARG A 77 16.08 -12.47 5.00
N ASP A 78 15.61 -12.49 4.98
CA ASP A 78 14.75 -12.73 4.83
C ASP A 78 14.02 -12.75 4.28
N CYS A 79 13.66 -12.57 4.09
CA CYS A 79 12.97 -12.52 3.79
C CYS A 79 12.38 -12.58 3.13
N SER A 80 12.17 -12.53 2.80
CA SER A 80 11.57 -12.54 2.31
C SER A 80 11.09 -12.70 2.00
#